data_06697373a40753b381bbd6efbd7cc9f0
#
_entry.id   06697373a40753b381bbd6efbd7cc9f0
#
_cell.length_a   1.000
_cell.length_b   1.000
_cell.length_c   1.000
_cell.angle_alpha   90.00
_cell.angle_beta   90.00
_cell.angle_gamma   90.00
#
_symmetry.space_group_name_H-M   'P 1'
#
loop_
_entity.id
_entity.type
_entity.pdbx_description
1 polymer ?
#
loop_
_entity_poly.entity_id
_entity_poly.type
_entity_poly.pdbx_seq_one_letter_code
_entity_poly.pdbx_strand_id
1 'polypeptide(L)'
;MKPFMDSDFLLQTDTAKKLYHDYAKQVPVLDYHCHLVPKEIAGDIHFKNMTELWLGADHYKWRVMRSNGVDEYFITGDAPDEEKFHAFAKALPNCIGNPMYHWCHLELQRYFGINDTLSEKNWKEIYDKCNEILQKPEMSAKNLIRMSGVTLVCTTDDPVDDLHYHEQIAADSDFDVQVLPAWRPDLAMSPEKEGFVSYIQKLGEVSGVTITDFTTLKEALVKRLDYFAERGCVVSDHGLDYAEFCPLSEEEENALVKKSLAGETLTEEELKQYRTMCMLFLGAEYKKRNWVMQLHYGAKRENNELVFKSAGANAGIDCINPKGFVAEVADFMNALNREGNLPKTIIYSLNPTDNALIGTMIGCFQGDGVRGKIQQGAAWWFNDHKYGMEEHMKSLASLSLLGNFVGMLTDSRSFISYPRHEYFRGILCNYIGNLVENGEYPEDYDLLGEIVKNISYYNAVNYFGFDLK
;
A
#
# COMPACT_ATOMS: atom_id res chain seq x y z
N MET A 1 8.03 31.19 -16.81
CA MET A 1 7.30 29.92 -16.73
C MET A 1 8.29 28.86 -16.22
N LYS A 2 7.94 28.06 -15.23
CA LYS A 2 8.81 26.97 -14.80
C LYS A 2 8.90 25.91 -15.91
N PRO A 3 10.07 25.28 -16.14
CA PRO A 3 10.19 24.14 -17.02
C PRO A 3 9.30 22.97 -16.53
N PHE A 4 8.93 22.07 -17.44
CA PHE A 4 8.14 20.91 -17.08
C PHE A 4 8.99 19.93 -16.28
N MET A 5 8.55 19.62 -15.05
CA MET A 5 9.16 18.64 -14.14
C MET A 5 10.69 18.80 -14.01
N ASP A 6 11.14 20.03 -13.78
CA ASP A 6 12.54 20.34 -13.44
C ASP A 6 12.91 19.85 -12.04
N SER A 7 14.14 20.15 -11.60
CA SER A 7 14.62 19.77 -10.25
C SER A 7 13.78 20.33 -9.11
N ASP A 8 13.04 21.42 -9.35
CA ASP A 8 12.15 22.09 -8.38
C ASP A 8 10.68 21.75 -8.63
N PHE A 9 10.40 20.63 -9.30
CA PHE A 9 9.04 20.17 -9.54
C PHE A 9 8.27 20.04 -8.20
N LEU A 10 7.05 20.60 -8.15
CA LEU A 10 6.18 20.73 -6.98
C LEU A 10 6.65 21.74 -5.91
N LEU A 11 7.86 22.26 -5.96
CA LEU A 11 8.42 23.19 -4.97
C LEU A 11 8.15 24.63 -5.37
N GLN A 12 7.43 25.38 -4.56
CA GLN A 12 6.98 26.75 -4.87
C GLN A 12 7.80 27.83 -4.17
N THR A 13 8.34 27.52 -2.99
CA THR A 13 9.06 28.49 -2.14
C THR A 13 10.54 28.08 -1.98
N ASP A 14 11.38 29.04 -1.61
CA ASP A 14 12.81 28.74 -1.39
C ASP A 14 13.00 27.85 -0.16
N THR A 15 12.16 28.01 0.84
CA THR A 15 12.10 27.10 1.99
C THR A 15 11.75 25.67 1.56
N ALA A 16 10.74 25.49 0.70
CA ALA A 16 10.36 24.17 0.20
C ALA A 16 11.52 23.51 -0.58
N LYS A 17 12.23 24.26 -1.44
CA LYS A 17 13.38 23.75 -2.19
C LYS A 17 14.50 23.32 -1.25
N LYS A 18 14.84 24.14 -0.24
CA LYS A 18 15.87 23.82 0.74
C LYS A 18 15.50 22.56 1.53
N LEU A 19 14.28 22.46 2.05
CA LEU A 19 13.80 21.29 2.78
C LEU A 19 13.87 20.01 1.94
N TYR A 20 13.53 20.12 0.66
CA TYR A 20 13.59 18.98 -0.25
C TYR A 20 15.02 18.59 -0.60
N HIS A 21 15.80 19.51 -1.15
CA HIS A 21 17.12 19.20 -1.70
C HIS A 21 18.15 18.87 -0.63
N ASP A 22 18.14 19.59 0.49
CA ASP A 22 19.18 19.44 1.55
C ASP A 22 18.81 18.33 2.56
N TYR A 23 17.52 17.96 2.67
CA TYR A 23 17.06 17.05 3.72
C TYR A 23 16.24 15.87 3.20
N ALA A 24 15.02 16.08 2.68
CA ALA A 24 14.09 14.99 2.34
C ALA A 24 14.61 14.07 1.23
N LYS A 25 15.29 14.62 0.23
CA LYS A 25 15.90 13.86 -0.88
C LYS A 25 17.09 13.01 -0.43
N GLN A 26 17.74 13.37 0.69
CA GLN A 26 18.99 12.74 1.14
C GLN A 26 18.76 11.43 1.91
N VAL A 27 17.54 11.15 2.34
CA VAL A 27 17.22 9.89 3.04
C VAL A 27 16.81 8.79 2.04
N PRO A 28 17.09 7.52 2.36
CA PRO A 28 16.70 6.40 1.52
C PRO A 28 15.18 6.30 1.34
N VAL A 29 14.73 5.32 0.56
CA VAL A 29 13.33 4.94 0.42
C VAL A 29 13.04 3.69 1.27
N LEU A 30 11.92 3.71 1.98
CA LEU A 30 11.38 2.59 2.72
C LEU A 30 9.92 2.42 2.30
N ASP A 31 9.58 1.24 1.78
CA ASP A 31 8.23 0.93 1.31
C ASP A 31 7.61 -0.16 2.18
N TYR A 32 6.93 0.26 3.24
CA TYR A 32 6.37 -0.67 4.23
C TYR A 32 5.05 -1.33 3.82
N HIS A 33 4.58 -1.08 2.60
CA HIS A 33 3.45 -1.78 2.00
C HIS A 33 3.48 -1.67 0.47
N CYS A 34 3.69 -2.79 -0.20
CA CYS A 34 3.61 -2.93 -1.65
C CYS A 34 3.06 -4.31 -2.05
N HIS A 35 2.81 -4.48 -3.34
CA HIS A 35 2.35 -5.73 -3.94
C HIS A 35 3.36 -6.29 -4.95
N LEU A 36 4.67 -6.01 -4.76
CA LEU A 36 5.70 -6.67 -5.56
C LEU A 36 5.69 -8.17 -5.31
N VAL A 37 5.91 -8.95 -6.37
CA VAL A 37 5.88 -10.41 -6.30
C VAL A 37 7.24 -10.93 -5.85
N PRO A 38 7.37 -11.58 -4.65
CA PRO A 38 8.66 -12.05 -4.14
C PRO A 38 9.40 -12.99 -5.09
N LYS A 39 8.67 -13.80 -5.86
CA LYS A 39 9.22 -14.68 -6.89
C LYS A 39 10.00 -13.92 -7.98
N GLU A 40 9.50 -12.76 -8.39
CA GLU A 40 10.13 -11.92 -9.41
C GLU A 40 11.42 -11.29 -8.87
N ILE A 41 11.42 -10.88 -7.60
CA ILE A 41 12.62 -10.38 -6.91
C ILE A 41 13.64 -11.49 -6.74
N ALA A 42 13.24 -12.65 -6.22
CA ALA A 42 14.14 -13.79 -6.00
C ALA A 42 14.79 -14.27 -7.32
N GLY A 43 13.98 -14.32 -8.38
CA GLY A 43 14.44 -14.71 -9.72
C GLY A 43 15.24 -13.64 -10.46
N ASP A 44 15.33 -12.43 -9.90
CA ASP A 44 15.97 -11.26 -10.50
C ASP A 44 15.59 -11.07 -11.98
N ILE A 45 14.28 -11.12 -12.26
CA ILE A 45 13.77 -11.15 -13.63
C ILE A 45 14.10 -9.89 -14.41
N HIS A 46 14.14 -10.03 -15.74
CA HIS A 46 14.15 -8.91 -16.68
C HIS A 46 12.79 -8.79 -17.34
N PHE A 47 12.26 -7.58 -17.43
CA PHE A 47 11.02 -7.30 -18.15
C PHE A 47 11.28 -7.30 -19.66
N LYS A 48 10.40 -7.95 -20.38
CA LYS A 48 10.49 -8.10 -21.84
C LYS A 48 10.46 -6.74 -22.57
N ASN A 49 9.58 -5.85 -22.08
CA ASN A 49 9.36 -4.53 -22.68
C ASN A 49 8.60 -3.59 -21.71
N MET A 50 8.43 -2.34 -22.12
CA MET A 50 7.69 -1.34 -21.35
C MET A 50 6.21 -1.67 -21.12
N THR A 51 5.58 -2.43 -22.01
CA THR A 51 4.19 -2.83 -21.84
C THR A 51 4.06 -3.78 -20.65
N GLU A 52 4.90 -4.80 -20.57
CA GLU A 52 4.94 -5.71 -19.43
C GLU A 52 5.21 -4.94 -18.13
N LEU A 53 6.23 -4.08 -18.10
CA LEU A 53 6.63 -3.32 -16.92
C LEU A 53 5.55 -2.31 -16.47
N TRP A 54 4.89 -1.62 -17.39
CA TRP A 54 3.91 -0.57 -17.07
C TRP A 54 2.47 -1.03 -17.03
N LEU A 55 2.09 -1.94 -17.93
CA LEU A 55 0.69 -2.30 -18.15
C LEU A 55 0.38 -3.73 -17.71
N GLY A 56 1.38 -4.50 -17.28
CA GLY A 56 1.19 -5.91 -16.91
C GLY A 56 0.25 -6.12 -15.72
N ALA A 57 0.27 -5.22 -14.74
CA ALA A 57 -0.54 -5.34 -13.52
C ALA A 57 -1.04 -4.01 -12.95
N ASP A 58 -0.88 -2.90 -13.65
CA ASP A 58 -1.22 -1.55 -13.14
C ASP A 58 -2.64 -1.15 -13.53
N HIS A 59 -3.58 -1.43 -12.64
CA HIS A 59 -4.98 -1.07 -12.82
C HIS A 59 -5.25 0.44 -12.85
N TYR A 60 -4.35 1.31 -12.36
CA TYR A 60 -4.47 2.78 -12.51
C TYR A 60 -4.34 3.17 -13.99
N LYS A 61 -3.33 2.61 -14.69
CA LYS A 61 -3.11 2.86 -16.12
C LYS A 61 -4.26 2.30 -16.95
N TRP A 62 -4.76 1.09 -16.63
CA TRP A 62 -5.93 0.52 -17.30
C TRP A 62 -7.18 1.39 -17.17
N ARG A 63 -7.39 1.98 -15.99
CA ARG A 63 -8.52 2.90 -15.75
C ARG A 63 -8.42 4.15 -16.61
N VAL A 64 -7.22 4.72 -16.76
CA VAL A 64 -6.96 5.86 -17.66
C VAL A 64 -7.27 5.50 -19.12
N MET A 65 -6.82 4.32 -19.59
CA MET A 65 -7.08 3.86 -20.94
C MET A 65 -8.59 3.70 -21.21
N ARG A 66 -9.33 3.07 -20.29
CA ARG A 66 -10.81 2.96 -20.40
C ARG A 66 -11.48 4.32 -20.42
N SER A 67 -11.05 5.25 -19.58
CA SER A 67 -11.59 6.62 -19.54
C SER A 67 -11.35 7.37 -20.84
N ASN A 68 -10.31 7.01 -21.59
CA ASN A 68 -9.99 7.54 -22.92
C ASN A 68 -10.72 6.79 -24.06
N GLY A 69 -11.59 5.83 -23.75
CA GLY A 69 -12.37 5.06 -24.73
C GLY A 69 -11.56 3.98 -25.46
N VAL A 70 -10.45 3.53 -24.87
CA VAL A 70 -9.66 2.41 -25.42
C VAL A 70 -10.44 1.11 -25.25
N ASP A 71 -10.50 0.31 -26.31
CA ASP A 71 -11.13 -1.01 -26.29
C ASP A 71 -10.37 -1.96 -25.35
N GLU A 72 -11.10 -2.84 -24.65
CA GLU A 72 -10.53 -3.76 -23.66
C GLU A 72 -9.50 -4.74 -24.28
N TYR A 73 -9.60 -5.01 -25.58
CA TYR A 73 -8.62 -5.77 -26.35
C TYR A 73 -7.19 -5.21 -26.20
N PHE A 74 -7.05 -3.87 -26.16
CA PHE A 74 -5.76 -3.18 -25.99
C PHE A 74 -5.39 -2.93 -24.53
N ILE A 75 -6.21 -3.28 -23.55
CA ILE A 75 -5.97 -3.06 -22.13
C ILE A 75 -5.56 -4.37 -21.46
N THR A 76 -6.52 -5.26 -21.22
CA THR A 76 -6.30 -6.57 -20.60
C THR A 76 -6.45 -7.73 -21.59
N GLY A 77 -6.91 -7.48 -22.82
CA GLY A 77 -7.04 -8.48 -23.88
C GLY A 77 -5.72 -8.85 -24.56
N ASP A 78 -5.79 -9.51 -25.70
CA ASP A 78 -4.67 -10.17 -26.38
C ASP A 78 -3.97 -9.31 -27.45
N ALA A 79 -4.15 -8.00 -27.44
CA ALA A 79 -3.46 -7.12 -28.37
C ALA A 79 -1.92 -7.23 -28.21
N PRO A 80 -1.13 -7.07 -29.27
CA PRO A 80 0.31 -7.00 -29.19
C PRO A 80 0.79 -5.91 -28.21
N ASP A 81 1.88 -6.20 -27.48
CA ASP A 81 2.43 -5.28 -26.47
C ASP A 81 2.67 -3.86 -26.99
N GLU A 82 3.18 -3.74 -28.19
CA GLU A 82 3.42 -2.45 -28.87
C GLU A 82 2.13 -1.66 -29.10
N GLU A 83 1.05 -2.32 -29.49
CA GLU A 83 -0.25 -1.69 -29.69
C GLU A 83 -0.89 -1.25 -28.38
N LYS A 84 -0.73 -2.04 -27.30
CA LYS A 84 -1.16 -1.65 -25.96
C LYS A 84 -0.42 -0.41 -25.47
N PHE A 85 0.90 -0.36 -25.64
CA PHE A 85 1.70 0.82 -25.28
C PHE A 85 1.31 2.05 -26.09
N HIS A 86 1.09 1.90 -27.41
CA HIS A 86 0.62 2.99 -28.28
C HIS A 86 -0.73 3.53 -27.79
N ALA A 87 -1.70 2.65 -27.48
CA ALA A 87 -3.00 3.05 -26.95
C ALA A 87 -2.89 3.83 -25.62
N PHE A 88 -1.98 3.40 -24.73
CA PHE A 88 -1.68 4.12 -23.50
C PHE A 88 -1.02 5.49 -23.78
N ALA A 89 -0.02 5.55 -24.65
CA ALA A 89 0.66 6.79 -25.02
C ALA A 89 -0.29 7.83 -25.63
N LYS A 90 -1.32 7.38 -26.33
CA LYS A 90 -2.40 8.24 -26.85
C LYS A 90 -3.32 8.76 -25.75
N ALA A 91 -3.56 7.97 -24.70
CA ALA A 91 -4.40 8.34 -23.57
C ALA A 91 -3.71 9.30 -22.59
N LEU A 92 -2.40 9.12 -22.35
CA LEU A 92 -1.63 9.81 -21.32
C LEU A 92 -1.70 11.35 -21.39
N PRO A 93 -1.63 12.04 -22.55
CA PRO A 93 -1.74 13.50 -22.62
C PRO A 93 -3.05 14.07 -22.11
N ASN A 94 -4.12 13.27 -22.04
CA ASN A 94 -5.40 13.68 -21.47
C ASN A 94 -5.44 13.67 -19.94
N CYS A 95 -4.38 13.20 -19.30
CA CYS A 95 -4.24 13.13 -17.83
C CYS A 95 -3.85 14.49 -17.21
N ILE A 96 -4.53 15.59 -17.60
CA ILE A 96 -4.26 16.93 -17.05
C ILE A 96 -4.69 16.96 -15.57
N GLY A 97 -3.72 17.18 -14.65
CA GLY A 97 -3.97 17.17 -13.21
C GLY A 97 -4.08 15.77 -12.59
N ASN A 98 -4.05 14.72 -13.38
CA ASN A 98 -4.01 13.35 -12.92
C ASN A 98 -2.55 12.93 -12.59
N PRO A 99 -2.30 12.23 -11.47
CA PRO A 99 -0.97 11.82 -11.06
C PRO A 99 -0.26 10.93 -12.10
N MET A 100 -0.99 10.15 -12.90
CA MET A 100 -0.42 9.30 -13.94
C MET A 100 0.49 10.08 -14.91
N TYR A 101 0.14 11.32 -15.26
CA TYR A 101 0.98 12.14 -16.12
C TYR A 101 2.34 12.42 -15.47
N HIS A 102 2.33 12.78 -14.19
CA HIS A 102 3.55 13.05 -13.43
C HIS A 102 4.36 11.77 -13.16
N TRP A 103 3.73 10.72 -12.67
CA TRP A 103 4.42 9.49 -12.32
C TRP A 103 5.08 8.83 -13.53
N CYS A 104 4.37 8.70 -14.64
CA CYS A 104 4.95 8.14 -15.87
C CYS A 104 6.17 8.93 -16.36
N HIS A 105 6.11 10.27 -16.30
CA HIS A 105 7.26 11.08 -16.71
C HIS A 105 8.40 11.09 -15.69
N LEU A 106 8.11 10.96 -14.38
CA LEU A 106 9.15 10.69 -13.38
C LEU A 106 9.85 9.36 -13.63
N GLU A 107 9.08 8.30 -13.90
CA GLU A 107 9.61 6.97 -14.22
C GLU A 107 10.49 7.02 -15.48
N LEU A 108 10.05 7.69 -16.57
CA LEU A 108 10.84 7.89 -17.79
C LEU A 108 12.14 8.65 -17.50
N GLN A 109 12.09 9.69 -16.67
CA GLN A 109 13.28 10.48 -16.35
C GLN A 109 14.27 9.72 -15.47
N ARG A 110 13.79 9.02 -14.42
CA ARG A 110 14.64 8.43 -13.39
C ARG A 110 15.26 7.11 -13.81
N TYR A 111 14.53 6.28 -14.54
CA TYR A 111 15.01 4.97 -14.96
C TYR A 111 15.58 4.94 -16.38
N PHE A 112 15.05 5.79 -17.26
CA PHE A 112 15.41 5.74 -18.69
C PHE A 112 16.13 6.99 -19.19
N GLY A 113 16.26 8.04 -18.38
CA GLY A 113 16.91 9.30 -18.77
C GLY A 113 16.14 10.04 -19.87
N ILE A 114 14.85 9.79 -20.04
CA ILE A 114 14.00 10.40 -21.07
C ILE A 114 13.26 11.58 -20.46
N ASN A 115 13.52 12.78 -20.99
CA ASN A 115 12.87 14.03 -20.57
C ASN A 115 11.74 14.46 -21.50
N ASP A 116 11.59 13.82 -22.65
CA ASP A 116 10.52 14.10 -23.60
C ASP A 116 9.18 13.63 -23.04
N THR A 117 8.11 14.39 -23.33
CA THR A 117 6.75 14.03 -22.92
C THR A 117 6.19 12.96 -23.85
N LEU A 118 5.73 11.85 -23.28
CA LEU A 118 5.14 10.76 -24.02
C LEU A 118 3.78 11.14 -24.63
N SER A 119 3.64 10.89 -25.93
CA SER A 119 2.42 11.18 -26.69
C SER A 119 2.32 10.28 -27.93
N GLU A 120 1.19 10.32 -28.63
CA GLU A 120 1.00 9.63 -29.91
C GLU A 120 2.06 10.00 -30.98
N LYS A 121 2.74 11.14 -30.85
CA LYS A 121 3.70 11.62 -31.86
C LYS A 121 5.08 10.96 -31.74
N ASN A 122 5.46 10.53 -30.55
CA ASN A 122 6.81 10.05 -30.25
C ASN A 122 6.82 8.70 -29.48
N TRP A 123 5.66 8.07 -29.31
CA TRP A 123 5.53 6.85 -28.54
C TRP A 123 6.47 5.74 -29.02
N LYS A 124 6.63 5.59 -30.35
CA LYS A 124 7.45 4.50 -30.90
C LYS A 124 8.93 4.69 -30.58
N GLU A 125 9.43 5.91 -30.71
CA GLU A 125 10.81 6.25 -30.35
C GLU A 125 11.06 6.01 -28.86
N ILE A 126 10.16 6.47 -28.00
CA ILE A 126 10.26 6.27 -26.55
C ILE A 126 10.17 4.78 -26.20
N TYR A 127 9.23 4.05 -26.80
CA TYR A 127 9.07 2.61 -26.58
C TYR A 127 10.33 1.83 -26.93
N ASP A 128 10.88 2.06 -28.13
CA ASP A 128 12.08 1.39 -28.61
C ASP A 128 13.29 1.69 -27.72
N LYS A 129 13.48 2.97 -27.38
CA LYS A 129 14.58 3.41 -26.50
C LYS A 129 14.48 2.82 -25.10
N CYS A 130 13.28 2.81 -24.51
CA CYS A 130 13.08 2.18 -23.21
C CYS A 130 13.34 0.67 -23.27
N ASN A 131 12.87 0.00 -24.32
CA ASN A 131 13.06 -1.45 -24.48
C ASN A 131 14.54 -1.80 -24.70
N GLU A 132 15.31 -0.98 -25.44
CA GLU A 132 16.76 -1.13 -25.56
C GLU A 132 17.45 -1.04 -24.19
N ILE A 133 17.02 -0.08 -23.36
CA ILE A 133 17.55 0.09 -22.00
C ILE A 133 17.19 -1.10 -21.11
N LEU A 134 15.92 -1.56 -21.15
CA LEU A 134 15.43 -2.71 -20.35
C LEU A 134 16.19 -4.02 -20.63
N GLN A 135 16.79 -4.18 -21.80
CA GLN A 135 17.57 -5.37 -22.12
C GLN A 135 18.98 -5.38 -21.52
N LYS A 136 19.41 -4.28 -20.89
CA LYS A 136 20.72 -4.19 -20.26
C LYS A 136 20.73 -4.95 -18.95
N PRO A 137 21.87 -5.59 -18.58
CA PRO A 137 21.98 -6.40 -17.35
C PRO A 137 21.61 -5.62 -16.07
N GLU A 138 21.84 -4.31 -16.05
CA GLU A 138 21.54 -3.44 -14.91
C GLU A 138 20.04 -3.13 -14.72
N MET A 139 19.17 -3.60 -15.60
CA MET A 139 17.71 -3.35 -15.55
C MET A 139 16.93 -4.57 -15.04
N SER A 140 17.56 -5.40 -14.23
CA SER A 140 16.89 -6.50 -13.54
C SER A 140 15.98 -6.01 -12.40
N ALA A 141 15.05 -6.85 -11.96
CA ALA A 141 14.10 -6.54 -10.88
C ALA A 141 14.79 -6.00 -9.62
N LYS A 142 15.87 -6.66 -9.16
CA LYS A 142 16.65 -6.23 -7.99
C LYS A 142 17.30 -4.86 -8.21
N ASN A 143 17.87 -4.64 -9.39
CA ASN A 143 18.53 -3.37 -9.70
C ASN A 143 17.54 -2.23 -9.85
N LEU A 144 16.35 -2.45 -10.40
CA LEU A 144 15.28 -1.44 -10.45
C LEU A 144 14.90 -0.95 -9.05
N ILE A 145 14.84 -1.84 -8.07
CA ILE A 145 14.61 -1.48 -6.67
C ILE A 145 15.79 -0.64 -6.13
N ARG A 146 17.04 -1.07 -6.35
CA ARG A 146 18.25 -0.36 -5.89
C ARG A 146 18.41 1.03 -6.49
N MET A 147 18.09 1.20 -7.78
CA MET A 147 18.21 2.50 -8.48
C MET A 147 17.44 3.63 -7.79
N SER A 148 16.42 3.31 -7.03
CA SER A 148 15.63 4.29 -6.25
C SER A 148 16.10 4.47 -4.80
N GLY A 149 17.22 3.87 -4.41
CA GLY A 149 17.73 3.96 -3.05
C GLY A 149 16.81 3.32 -2.01
N VAL A 150 16.12 2.27 -2.40
CA VAL A 150 15.23 1.50 -1.49
C VAL A 150 16.09 0.65 -0.56
N THR A 151 15.80 0.70 0.74
CA THR A 151 16.49 -0.12 1.75
C THR A 151 15.63 -1.26 2.27
N LEU A 152 14.31 -1.11 2.22
CA LEU A 152 13.37 -2.12 2.68
C LEU A 152 12.06 -2.03 1.92
N VAL A 153 11.49 -3.20 1.60
CA VAL A 153 10.10 -3.34 1.13
C VAL A 153 9.38 -4.40 1.96
N CYS A 154 8.10 -4.16 2.28
CA CYS A 154 7.19 -5.18 2.79
C CYS A 154 6.22 -5.57 1.67
N THR A 155 6.17 -6.86 1.37
CA THR A 155 5.25 -7.45 0.40
C THR A 155 3.87 -7.68 1.01
N THR A 156 3.01 -8.44 0.36
CA THR A 156 1.67 -8.78 0.86
C THR A 156 1.46 -10.27 0.70
N ASP A 157 1.41 -11.01 1.82
CA ASP A 157 1.54 -12.47 1.83
C ASP A 157 0.42 -13.13 2.64
N ASP A 158 -0.09 -14.24 2.11
CA ASP A 158 -1.19 -14.98 2.73
C ASP A 158 -0.69 -15.95 3.83
N PRO A 159 -1.46 -16.19 4.90
CA PRO A 159 -1.14 -17.18 5.94
C PRO A 159 -0.69 -18.57 5.45
N VAL A 160 -1.12 -19.00 4.27
CA VAL A 160 -0.74 -20.32 3.73
C VAL A 160 0.54 -20.29 2.90
N ASP A 161 1.14 -19.13 2.67
CA ASP A 161 2.38 -18.99 1.88
C ASP A 161 3.57 -19.60 2.62
N ASP A 162 4.43 -20.29 1.89
CA ASP A 162 5.62 -20.93 2.44
C ASP A 162 6.82 -19.98 2.60
N LEU A 163 6.71 -18.75 2.09
CA LEU A 163 7.71 -17.68 2.16
C LEU A 163 9.11 -18.07 1.65
N HIS A 164 9.24 -19.15 0.86
CA HIS A 164 10.54 -19.63 0.42
C HIS A 164 11.29 -18.61 -0.47
N TYR A 165 10.56 -17.74 -1.21
CA TYR A 165 11.21 -16.67 -1.98
C TYR A 165 11.77 -15.57 -1.07
N HIS A 166 11.14 -15.26 0.06
CA HIS A 166 11.71 -14.36 1.06
C HIS A 166 13.00 -14.94 1.66
N GLU A 167 13.01 -16.25 1.94
CA GLU A 167 14.22 -16.94 2.42
C GLU A 167 15.34 -16.91 1.38
N GLN A 168 15.02 -17.10 0.09
CA GLN A 168 16.00 -17.00 -1.00
C GLN A 168 16.58 -15.60 -1.13
N ILE A 169 15.72 -14.56 -1.05
CA ILE A 169 16.15 -13.15 -1.11
C ILE A 169 17.03 -12.81 0.10
N ALA A 170 16.62 -13.23 1.31
CA ALA A 170 17.39 -12.98 2.53
C ALA A 170 18.76 -13.67 2.54
N ALA A 171 18.90 -14.79 1.84
CA ALA A 171 20.16 -15.52 1.69
C ALA A 171 21.08 -14.95 0.59
N ASP A 172 20.60 -14.03 -0.25
CA ASP A 172 21.37 -13.42 -1.32
C ASP A 172 22.26 -12.29 -0.77
N SER A 173 23.54 -12.57 -0.57
CA SER A 173 24.51 -11.59 -0.08
C SER A 173 24.78 -10.42 -1.03
N ASP A 174 24.43 -10.58 -2.31
CA ASP A 174 24.62 -9.54 -3.33
C ASP A 174 23.43 -8.58 -3.43
N PHE A 175 22.34 -8.86 -2.68
CA PHE A 175 21.17 -8.00 -2.63
C PHE A 175 21.00 -7.38 -1.23
N ASP A 176 21.26 -6.10 -1.11
CA ASP A 176 21.32 -5.34 0.15
C ASP A 176 19.96 -4.74 0.58
N VAL A 177 18.91 -4.90 -0.23
CA VAL A 177 17.56 -4.47 0.12
C VAL A 177 16.85 -5.56 0.92
N GLN A 178 16.30 -5.21 2.08
CA GLN A 178 15.49 -6.15 2.85
C GLN A 178 14.10 -6.30 2.22
N VAL A 179 13.66 -7.55 2.04
CA VAL A 179 12.31 -7.87 1.58
C VAL A 179 11.65 -8.71 2.66
N LEU A 180 10.69 -8.11 3.36
CA LEU A 180 10.01 -8.73 4.49
C LEU A 180 8.56 -9.08 4.11
N PRO A 181 8.04 -10.22 4.60
CA PRO A 181 6.63 -10.54 4.40
C PRO A 181 5.75 -9.63 5.27
N ALA A 182 4.56 -9.28 4.77
CA ALA A 182 3.50 -8.71 5.57
C ALA A 182 2.31 -9.68 5.62
N TRP A 183 1.79 -9.87 6.80
CA TRP A 183 0.71 -10.82 7.08
C TRP A 183 -0.65 -10.29 6.60
N ARG A 184 -1.29 -10.96 5.62
CA ARG A 184 -2.61 -10.59 5.10
C ARG A 184 -3.59 -11.76 5.13
N PRO A 185 -4.39 -11.92 6.19
CA PRO A 185 -5.24 -13.08 6.41
C PRO A 185 -6.65 -12.94 5.80
N ASP A 186 -6.86 -12.09 4.80
CA ASP A 186 -8.19 -11.75 4.27
C ASP A 186 -8.99 -12.97 3.84
N LEU A 187 -8.33 -14.00 3.26
CA LEU A 187 -9.02 -15.23 2.85
C LEU A 187 -9.54 -16.05 4.03
N ALA A 188 -8.82 -16.04 5.15
CA ALA A 188 -9.30 -16.71 6.38
C ALA A 188 -10.51 -15.99 7.01
N MET A 189 -10.75 -14.74 6.64
CA MET A 189 -11.82 -13.89 7.17
C MET A 189 -12.99 -13.71 6.19
N SER A 190 -13.02 -14.42 5.07
CA SER A 190 -14.00 -14.27 4.00
C SER A 190 -14.81 -15.54 3.75
N PRO A 191 -15.64 -15.98 4.71
CA PRO A 191 -16.40 -17.24 4.60
C PRO A 191 -17.45 -17.23 3.49
N GLU A 192 -17.79 -16.06 2.94
CA GLU A 192 -18.70 -15.89 1.80
C GLU A 192 -18.03 -16.17 0.45
N LYS A 193 -16.71 -16.25 0.38
CA LYS A 193 -16.01 -16.46 -0.89
C LYS A 193 -16.01 -17.91 -1.29
N GLU A 194 -16.18 -18.14 -2.58
CA GLU A 194 -15.99 -19.47 -3.18
C GLU A 194 -14.59 -20.00 -2.82
N GLY A 195 -14.53 -21.28 -2.46
CA GLY A 195 -13.26 -21.92 -2.06
C GLY A 195 -12.84 -21.73 -0.60
N PHE A 196 -13.61 -21.00 0.22
CA PHE A 196 -13.27 -20.77 1.63
C PHE A 196 -12.97 -22.07 2.41
N VAL A 197 -13.81 -23.07 2.31
CA VAL A 197 -13.62 -24.37 3.03
C VAL A 197 -12.29 -25.02 2.60
N SER A 198 -12.00 -25.03 1.29
CA SER A 198 -10.73 -25.57 0.77
C SER A 198 -9.53 -24.76 1.25
N TYR A 199 -9.66 -23.45 1.37
CA TYR A 199 -8.64 -22.58 1.93
C TYR A 199 -8.37 -22.90 3.40
N ILE A 200 -9.40 -23.06 4.22
CA ILE A 200 -9.26 -23.44 5.65
C ILE A 200 -8.63 -24.84 5.80
N GLN A 201 -8.96 -25.77 4.91
CA GLN A 201 -8.28 -27.07 4.86
C GLN A 201 -6.78 -26.92 4.59
N LYS A 202 -6.42 -26.05 3.59
CA LYS A 202 -5.02 -25.76 3.28
C LYS A 202 -4.30 -25.09 4.46
N LEU A 203 -4.95 -24.13 5.13
CA LEU A 203 -4.42 -23.53 6.35
C LEU A 203 -4.16 -24.58 7.45
N GLY A 204 -5.07 -25.53 7.61
CA GLY A 204 -4.91 -26.67 8.49
C GLY A 204 -3.70 -27.53 8.16
N GLU A 205 -3.50 -27.86 6.87
CA GLU A 205 -2.36 -28.64 6.38
C GLU A 205 -1.03 -27.93 6.69
N VAL A 206 -0.89 -26.65 6.32
CA VAL A 206 0.39 -25.89 6.50
C VAL A 206 0.69 -25.57 7.97
N SER A 207 -0.33 -25.50 8.83
CA SER A 207 -0.18 -25.30 10.27
C SER A 207 -0.07 -26.60 11.08
N GLY A 208 -0.40 -27.75 10.48
CA GLY A 208 -0.49 -29.03 11.18
C GLY A 208 -1.61 -29.08 12.23
N VAL A 209 -2.72 -28.36 11.99
CA VAL A 209 -3.89 -28.28 12.87
C VAL A 209 -5.14 -28.74 12.12
N THR A 210 -5.93 -29.65 12.70
CA THR A 210 -7.24 -29.96 12.15
C THR A 210 -8.22 -28.89 12.61
N ILE A 211 -8.64 -28.02 11.68
CA ILE A 211 -9.54 -26.90 11.99
C ILE A 211 -10.99 -27.37 11.95
N THR A 212 -11.68 -27.29 13.08
CA THR A 212 -13.08 -27.72 13.25
C THR A 212 -13.99 -26.65 13.86
N ASP A 213 -13.40 -25.62 14.46
CA ASP A 213 -14.09 -24.54 15.15
C ASP A 213 -13.15 -23.34 15.31
N PHE A 214 -13.61 -22.28 15.98
CA PHE A 214 -12.80 -21.07 16.16
C PHE A 214 -11.56 -21.30 17.03
N THR A 215 -11.66 -22.19 18.02
CA THR A 215 -10.53 -22.51 18.90
C THR A 215 -9.36 -23.10 18.09
N THR A 216 -9.66 -24.06 17.23
CA THR A 216 -8.66 -24.69 16.35
C THR A 216 -8.21 -23.79 15.20
N LEU A 217 -9.09 -22.91 14.71
CA LEU A 217 -8.69 -21.87 13.75
C LEU A 217 -7.69 -20.89 14.37
N LYS A 218 -7.93 -20.42 15.60
CA LYS A 218 -6.98 -19.59 16.36
C LYS A 218 -5.63 -20.28 16.52
N GLU A 219 -5.60 -21.56 16.87
CA GLU A 219 -4.35 -22.33 16.98
C GLU A 219 -3.58 -22.36 15.64
N ALA A 220 -4.26 -22.64 14.55
CA ALA A 220 -3.66 -22.66 13.21
C ALA A 220 -3.07 -21.29 12.85
N LEU A 221 -3.82 -20.20 13.06
CA LEU A 221 -3.36 -18.83 12.78
C LEU A 221 -2.16 -18.46 13.65
N VAL A 222 -2.13 -18.80 14.95
CA VAL A 222 -0.97 -18.54 15.83
C VAL A 222 0.29 -19.20 15.28
N LYS A 223 0.23 -20.48 14.91
CA LYS A 223 1.38 -21.19 14.34
C LYS A 223 1.90 -20.51 13.05
N ARG A 224 0.98 -20.00 12.23
CA ARG A 224 1.37 -19.27 11.02
C ARG A 224 1.92 -17.88 11.31
N LEU A 225 1.36 -17.16 12.31
CA LEU A 225 1.92 -15.88 12.78
C LEU A 225 3.35 -16.04 13.30
N ASP A 226 3.62 -17.12 14.06
CA ASP A 226 4.96 -17.42 14.56
C ASP A 226 5.91 -17.74 13.38
N TYR A 227 5.44 -18.51 12.39
CA TYR A 227 6.19 -18.81 11.17
C TYR A 227 6.58 -17.54 10.39
N PHE A 228 5.67 -16.57 10.28
CA PHE A 228 5.94 -15.26 9.65
C PHE A 228 6.90 -14.42 10.50
N ALA A 229 6.73 -14.41 11.82
CA ALA A 229 7.61 -13.68 12.74
C ALA A 229 9.07 -14.16 12.65
N GLU A 230 9.29 -15.47 12.56
CA GLU A 230 10.62 -16.08 12.36
C GLU A 230 11.30 -15.62 11.05
N ARG A 231 10.51 -15.12 10.08
CA ARG A 231 10.98 -14.62 8.78
C ARG A 231 10.99 -13.09 8.70
N GLY A 232 10.91 -12.43 9.87
CA GLY A 232 11.06 -10.98 9.98
C GLY A 232 9.78 -10.17 9.75
N CYS A 233 8.62 -10.82 9.69
CA CYS A 233 7.35 -10.10 9.63
C CYS A 233 7.14 -9.28 10.90
N VAL A 234 6.80 -8.00 10.74
CA VAL A 234 6.50 -7.07 11.85
C VAL A 234 5.21 -6.27 11.59
N VAL A 235 4.48 -6.61 10.54
CA VAL A 235 3.33 -5.85 10.08
C VAL A 235 2.24 -6.78 9.56
N SER A 236 1.00 -6.45 9.87
CA SER A 236 -0.18 -7.02 9.21
C SER A 236 -0.83 -6.00 8.30
N ASP A 237 -1.52 -6.50 7.28
CA ASP A 237 -2.33 -5.74 6.36
C ASP A 237 -3.72 -6.37 6.24
N HIS A 238 -4.75 -5.55 6.18
CA HIS A 238 -6.14 -5.97 6.03
C HIS A 238 -6.83 -5.13 4.98
N GLY A 239 -7.28 -5.77 3.90
CA GLY A 239 -8.08 -5.15 2.84
C GLY A 239 -9.56 -5.31 3.11
N LEU A 240 -10.10 -4.48 3.99
CA LEU A 240 -11.49 -4.53 4.43
C LEU A 240 -12.38 -3.73 3.47
N ASP A 241 -13.37 -4.37 2.83
CA ASP A 241 -14.39 -3.65 2.10
C ASP A 241 -15.24 -2.82 3.06
N TYR A 242 -15.44 -3.36 4.26
CA TYR A 242 -16.18 -2.78 5.38
C TYR A 242 -15.38 -2.95 6.68
N ALA A 243 -15.31 -1.92 7.50
CA ALA A 243 -14.83 -2.00 8.87
C ALA A 243 -16.06 -2.08 9.79
N GLU A 244 -16.45 -3.27 10.16
CA GLU A 244 -17.66 -3.55 10.93
C GLU A 244 -17.30 -4.03 12.33
N PHE A 245 -18.20 -3.78 13.31
CA PHE A 245 -18.00 -4.23 14.67
C PHE A 245 -19.31 -4.86 15.20
N CYS A 246 -19.30 -6.17 15.42
CA CYS A 246 -20.41 -6.96 15.94
C CYS A 246 -19.88 -8.16 16.72
N PRO A 247 -19.51 -7.98 18.02
CA PRO A 247 -18.88 -9.03 18.81
C PRO A 247 -19.82 -10.14 19.20
N LEU A 248 -19.28 -11.35 19.41
CA LEU A 248 -19.96 -12.56 19.84
C LEU A 248 -19.43 -13.05 21.19
N SER A 249 -20.17 -13.95 21.82
CA SER A 249 -19.65 -14.81 22.88
C SER A 249 -18.79 -15.96 22.30
N GLU A 250 -17.90 -16.54 23.09
CA GLU A 250 -17.02 -17.63 22.66
C GLU A 250 -17.80 -18.85 22.12
N GLU A 251 -18.96 -19.15 22.72
CA GLU A 251 -19.82 -20.24 22.26
C GLU A 251 -20.38 -19.97 20.86
N GLU A 252 -20.84 -18.75 20.63
CA GLU A 252 -21.36 -18.30 19.31
C GLU A 252 -20.25 -18.26 18.25
N GLU A 253 -19.03 -17.81 18.60
CA GLU A 253 -17.87 -17.84 17.72
C GLU A 253 -17.57 -19.24 17.19
N ASN A 254 -17.53 -20.23 18.09
CA ASN A 254 -17.29 -21.63 17.73
C ASN A 254 -18.43 -22.20 16.85
N ALA A 255 -19.68 -21.86 17.16
CA ALA A 255 -20.83 -22.29 16.37
C ALA A 255 -20.78 -21.70 14.95
N LEU A 256 -20.41 -20.43 14.82
CA LEU A 256 -20.33 -19.73 13.54
C LEU A 256 -19.24 -20.29 12.63
N VAL A 257 -18.06 -20.61 13.17
CA VAL A 257 -17.00 -21.28 12.37
C VAL A 257 -17.44 -22.67 11.93
N LYS A 258 -18.09 -23.48 12.79
CA LYS A 258 -18.62 -24.78 12.40
C LYS A 258 -19.65 -24.68 11.26
N LYS A 259 -20.54 -23.69 11.31
CA LYS A 259 -21.50 -23.39 10.25
C LYS A 259 -20.80 -23.05 8.93
N SER A 260 -19.77 -22.19 8.99
CA SER A 260 -18.99 -21.81 7.80
C SER A 260 -18.26 -23.00 7.17
N LEU A 261 -17.67 -23.87 8.02
CA LEU A 261 -16.96 -25.07 7.56
C LEU A 261 -17.89 -26.15 6.98
N ALA A 262 -19.16 -26.16 7.39
CA ALA A 262 -20.18 -27.00 6.80
C ALA A 262 -20.61 -26.50 5.39
N GLY A 263 -20.11 -25.36 4.93
CA GLY A 263 -20.47 -24.75 3.67
C GLY A 263 -21.87 -24.10 3.66
N GLU A 264 -22.39 -23.78 4.84
CA GLU A 264 -23.68 -23.11 4.97
C GLU A 264 -23.52 -21.61 4.67
N THR A 265 -24.51 -21.03 3.95
CA THR A 265 -24.54 -19.59 3.69
C THR A 265 -24.74 -18.81 4.97
N LEU A 266 -23.85 -17.88 5.25
CA LEU A 266 -23.96 -16.94 6.37
C LEU A 266 -24.83 -15.74 5.98
N THR A 267 -25.59 -15.22 6.93
CA THR A 267 -26.29 -13.94 6.80
C THR A 267 -25.29 -12.77 6.82
N GLU A 268 -25.73 -11.58 6.41
CA GLU A 268 -24.89 -10.36 6.48
C GLU A 268 -24.43 -10.08 7.91
N GLU A 269 -25.27 -10.30 8.92
CA GLU A 269 -24.92 -10.12 10.32
C GLU A 269 -23.88 -11.15 10.77
N GLU A 270 -24.05 -12.42 10.41
CA GLU A 270 -23.07 -13.48 10.70
C GLU A 270 -21.71 -13.22 10.02
N LEU A 271 -21.68 -12.62 8.82
CA LEU A 271 -20.45 -12.21 8.15
C LEU A 271 -19.73 -11.11 8.94
N LYS A 272 -20.47 -10.12 9.45
CA LYS A 272 -19.91 -9.06 10.31
C LYS A 272 -19.34 -9.63 11.60
N GLN A 273 -20.07 -10.53 12.23
CA GLN A 273 -19.67 -11.24 13.43
C GLN A 273 -18.39 -12.06 13.21
N TYR A 274 -18.34 -12.81 12.10
CA TYR A 274 -17.17 -13.61 11.74
C TYR A 274 -15.91 -12.74 11.57
N ARG A 275 -16.02 -11.64 10.84
CA ARG A 275 -14.90 -10.71 10.65
C ARG A 275 -14.49 -10.04 11.95
N THR A 276 -15.46 -9.64 12.78
CA THR A 276 -15.20 -8.99 14.07
C THR A 276 -14.43 -9.93 15.01
N MET A 277 -14.86 -11.19 15.16
CA MET A 277 -14.16 -12.14 16.05
C MET A 277 -12.74 -12.42 15.58
N CYS A 278 -12.54 -12.61 14.28
CA CYS A 278 -11.21 -12.80 13.70
C CYS A 278 -10.31 -11.58 13.96
N MET A 279 -10.80 -10.37 13.68
CA MET A 279 -10.03 -9.14 13.87
C MET A 279 -9.70 -8.85 15.33
N LEU A 280 -10.60 -9.12 16.28
CA LEU A 280 -10.32 -8.98 17.72
C LEU A 280 -9.22 -9.94 18.16
N PHE A 281 -9.30 -11.20 17.73
CA PHE A 281 -8.27 -12.18 18.01
C PHE A 281 -6.91 -11.80 17.40
N LEU A 282 -6.89 -11.48 16.10
CA LEU A 282 -5.67 -11.11 15.39
C LEU A 282 -5.05 -9.83 15.96
N GLY A 283 -5.83 -8.80 16.28
CA GLY A 283 -5.34 -7.57 16.90
C GLY A 283 -4.61 -7.84 18.22
N ALA A 284 -5.15 -8.75 19.06
CA ALA A 284 -4.49 -9.16 20.29
C ALA A 284 -3.16 -9.92 20.00
N GLU A 285 -3.12 -10.77 18.99
CA GLU A 285 -1.91 -11.49 18.58
C GLU A 285 -0.84 -10.54 17.98
N TYR A 286 -1.23 -9.49 17.26
CA TYR A 286 -0.31 -8.46 16.80
C TYR A 286 0.29 -7.67 17.96
N LYS A 287 -0.51 -7.30 18.95
CA LYS A 287 -0.02 -6.62 20.18
C LYS A 287 1.02 -7.46 20.90
N LYS A 288 0.80 -8.76 21.06
CA LYS A 288 1.76 -9.69 21.70
C LYS A 288 3.11 -9.74 20.98
N ARG A 289 3.10 -9.63 19.64
CA ARG A 289 4.31 -9.66 18.79
C ARG A 289 4.89 -8.28 18.53
N ASN A 290 4.31 -7.22 19.09
CA ASN A 290 4.67 -5.82 18.80
C ASN A 290 4.59 -5.45 17.31
N TRP A 291 3.72 -6.13 16.55
CA TRP A 291 3.47 -5.83 15.14
C TRP A 291 2.62 -4.58 14.97
N VAL A 292 2.73 -3.97 13.79
CA VAL A 292 1.85 -2.90 13.34
C VAL A 292 0.66 -3.50 12.60
N MET A 293 -0.55 -3.10 12.96
CA MET A 293 -1.78 -3.47 12.26
C MET A 293 -2.13 -2.39 11.25
N GLN A 294 -2.23 -2.73 9.96
CA GLN A 294 -2.71 -1.83 8.91
C GLN A 294 -4.14 -2.19 8.52
N LEU A 295 -5.03 -1.19 8.55
CA LEU A 295 -6.44 -1.35 8.19
C LEU A 295 -6.75 -0.49 6.96
N HIS A 296 -6.89 -1.14 5.80
CA HIS A 296 -7.32 -0.52 4.56
C HIS A 296 -8.81 -0.77 4.35
N TYR A 297 -9.64 0.27 4.34
CA TYR A 297 -11.09 0.12 4.19
C TYR A 297 -11.70 1.13 3.22
N GLY A 298 -12.97 0.89 2.86
CA GLY A 298 -13.77 1.82 2.08
C GLY A 298 -13.69 1.62 0.58
N ALA A 299 -13.27 0.44 0.09
CA ALA A 299 -13.43 0.05 -1.31
C ALA A 299 -14.82 -0.54 -1.56
N LYS A 300 -15.47 -0.11 -2.65
CA LYS A 300 -16.58 -0.84 -3.26
C LYS A 300 -16.05 -1.55 -4.48
N ARG A 301 -15.97 -2.86 -4.40
CA ARG A 301 -15.29 -3.71 -5.39
C ARG A 301 -16.19 -4.03 -6.59
N GLU A 302 -15.53 -4.28 -7.72
CA GLU A 302 -16.08 -4.99 -8.88
C GLU A 302 -17.38 -4.39 -9.45
N ASN A 303 -17.46 -3.04 -9.51
CA ASN A 303 -18.67 -2.33 -9.89
C ASN A 303 -19.11 -2.53 -11.37
N ASN A 304 -18.25 -3.11 -12.23
CA ASN A 304 -18.54 -3.39 -13.62
C ASN A 304 -18.45 -4.89 -13.88
N GLU A 305 -19.58 -5.60 -13.77
CA GLU A 305 -19.67 -7.05 -13.94
C GLU A 305 -19.19 -7.54 -15.31
N LEU A 306 -19.35 -6.73 -16.37
CA LEU A 306 -18.93 -7.13 -17.73
C LEU A 306 -17.39 -7.17 -17.80
N VAL A 307 -16.72 -6.17 -17.29
CA VAL A 307 -15.25 -6.14 -17.24
C VAL A 307 -14.74 -7.19 -16.25
N PHE A 308 -15.40 -7.39 -15.12
CA PHE A 308 -15.03 -8.43 -14.16
C PHE A 308 -15.04 -9.84 -14.78
N LYS A 309 -16.05 -10.16 -15.60
CA LYS A 309 -16.14 -11.46 -16.29
C LYS A 309 -14.98 -11.71 -17.27
N SER A 310 -14.42 -10.68 -17.86
CA SER A 310 -13.32 -10.79 -18.83
C SER A 310 -11.93 -10.61 -18.22
N ALA A 311 -11.76 -9.68 -17.28
CA ALA A 311 -10.48 -9.27 -16.74
C ALA A 311 -10.25 -9.71 -15.28
N GLY A 312 -11.29 -10.19 -14.58
CA GLY A 312 -11.19 -10.67 -13.20
C GLY A 312 -11.09 -9.56 -12.16
N ALA A 313 -10.64 -9.93 -10.97
CA ALA A 313 -10.40 -9.02 -9.86
C ALA A 313 -9.21 -8.08 -10.13
N ASN A 314 -9.17 -6.96 -9.43
CA ASN A 314 -8.12 -5.92 -9.58
C ASN A 314 -8.04 -5.31 -11.00
N ALA A 315 -9.11 -5.35 -11.76
CA ALA A 315 -9.17 -4.81 -13.12
C ALA A 315 -9.34 -3.27 -13.20
N GLY A 316 -9.30 -2.55 -12.07
CA GLY A 316 -9.49 -1.09 -12.01
C GLY A 316 -10.95 -0.64 -12.11
N ILE A 317 -11.89 -1.49 -11.73
CA ILE A 317 -13.33 -1.26 -11.76
C ILE A 317 -13.95 -1.00 -10.39
N ASP A 318 -13.12 -0.75 -9.39
CA ASP A 318 -13.53 -0.42 -8.04
C ASP A 318 -13.79 1.09 -7.89
N CYS A 319 -14.51 1.47 -6.85
CA CYS A 319 -14.74 2.87 -6.50
C CYS A 319 -14.75 3.07 -4.98
N ILE A 320 -14.81 4.34 -4.56
CA ILE A 320 -14.95 4.71 -3.16
C ILE A 320 -16.31 4.26 -2.65
N ASN A 321 -16.33 3.56 -1.50
CA ASN A 321 -17.55 3.25 -0.79
C ASN A 321 -18.00 4.48 0.01
N PRO A 322 -19.22 4.99 -0.22
CA PRO A 322 -19.72 6.18 0.50
C PRO A 322 -20.13 5.88 1.93
N LYS A 323 -20.23 4.61 2.35
CA LYS A 323 -20.61 4.23 3.71
C LYS A 323 -19.47 4.59 4.67
N GLY A 324 -19.77 5.33 5.72
CA GLY A 324 -18.83 5.65 6.79
C GLY A 324 -18.70 4.50 7.78
N PHE A 325 -17.46 4.23 8.23
CA PHE A 325 -17.15 3.15 9.16
C PHE A 325 -16.32 3.61 10.36
N VAL A 326 -16.10 4.90 10.51
CA VAL A 326 -15.18 5.41 11.54
C VAL A 326 -15.68 5.11 12.94
N ALA A 327 -17.00 5.09 13.16
CA ALA A 327 -17.58 4.72 14.46
C ALA A 327 -17.29 3.25 14.81
N GLU A 328 -17.50 2.35 13.86
CA GLU A 328 -17.25 0.92 14.03
C GLU A 328 -15.76 0.62 14.23
N VAL A 329 -14.87 1.35 13.53
CA VAL A 329 -13.41 1.26 13.76
C VAL A 329 -13.06 1.74 15.17
N ALA A 330 -13.70 2.81 15.66
CA ALA A 330 -13.49 3.29 17.02
C ALA A 330 -13.97 2.27 18.06
N ASP A 331 -15.12 1.64 17.87
CA ASP A 331 -15.64 0.60 18.74
C ASP A 331 -14.74 -0.65 18.75
N PHE A 332 -14.23 -1.06 17.60
CA PHE A 332 -13.25 -2.14 17.46
C PHE A 332 -11.95 -1.82 18.22
N MET A 333 -11.39 -0.63 18.02
CA MET A 333 -10.18 -0.22 18.73
C MET A 333 -10.42 -0.11 20.25
N ASN A 334 -11.58 0.39 20.67
CA ASN A 334 -11.94 0.47 22.07
C ASN A 334 -12.06 -0.92 22.71
N ALA A 335 -12.62 -1.91 22.01
CA ALA A 335 -12.70 -3.28 22.48
C ALA A 335 -11.29 -3.87 22.73
N LEU A 336 -10.37 -3.71 21.80
CA LEU A 336 -8.96 -4.11 21.98
C LEU A 336 -8.27 -3.32 23.10
N ASN A 337 -8.48 -2.00 23.16
CA ASN A 337 -7.82 -1.13 24.13
C ASN A 337 -8.23 -1.41 25.57
N ARG A 338 -9.52 -1.71 25.78
CA ARG A 338 -10.07 -2.04 27.11
C ARG A 338 -9.39 -3.28 27.73
N GLU A 339 -9.00 -4.23 26.90
CA GLU A 339 -8.30 -5.45 27.31
C GLU A 339 -6.76 -5.31 27.27
N GLY A 340 -6.23 -4.11 26.96
CA GLY A 340 -4.79 -3.88 26.81
C GLY A 340 -4.18 -4.47 25.53
N ASN A 341 -5.01 -4.88 24.59
CA ASN A 341 -4.64 -5.65 23.39
C ASN A 341 -4.53 -4.79 22.12
N LEU A 342 -4.72 -3.46 22.21
CA LEU A 342 -4.63 -2.58 21.02
C LEU A 342 -3.18 -2.44 20.56
N PRO A 343 -2.81 -2.95 19.37
CA PRO A 343 -1.47 -2.80 18.80
C PRO A 343 -1.22 -1.37 18.28
N LYS A 344 -0.01 -1.10 17.83
CA LYS A 344 0.26 0.02 16.91
C LYS A 344 -0.61 -0.16 15.67
N THR A 345 -1.36 0.87 15.28
CA THR A 345 -2.35 0.72 14.20
C THR A 345 -2.27 1.89 13.23
N ILE A 346 -2.32 1.58 11.92
CA ILE A 346 -2.42 2.57 10.84
C ILE A 346 -3.77 2.35 10.14
N ILE A 347 -4.50 3.45 9.94
CA ILE A 347 -5.84 3.43 9.37
C ILE A 347 -5.84 4.17 8.05
N TYR A 348 -6.24 3.49 6.99
CA TYR A 348 -6.38 4.02 5.64
C TYR A 348 -7.85 3.99 5.22
N SER A 349 -8.39 5.11 4.80
CA SER A 349 -9.70 5.19 4.16
C SER A 349 -9.57 5.63 2.70
N LEU A 350 -10.32 5.00 1.82
CA LEU A 350 -10.48 5.50 0.45
C LEU A 350 -11.36 6.75 0.37
N ASN A 351 -12.21 6.98 1.36
CA ASN A 351 -13.09 8.13 1.37
C ASN A 351 -12.38 9.35 1.98
N PRO A 352 -12.04 10.38 1.19
CA PRO A 352 -11.35 11.57 1.71
C PRO A 352 -12.20 12.36 2.71
N THR A 353 -13.52 12.16 2.77
CA THR A 353 -14.37 12.78 3.78
C THR A 353 -14.15 12.21 5.18
N ASP A 354 -13.47 11.07 5.30
CA ASP A 354 -13.12 10.46 6.57
C ASP A 354 -11.88 11.09 7.22
N ASN A 355 -11.13 11.93 6.52
CA ASN A 355 -9.87 12.50 7.03
C ASN A 355 -10.03 13.14 8.40
N ALA A 356 -10.99 14.03 8.58
CA ALA A 356 -11.24 14.68 9.88
C ALA A 356 -11.80 13.70 10.92
N LEU A 357 -12.64 12.75 10.52
CA LEU A 357 -13.18 11.73 11.40
C LEU A 357 -12.07 10.84 11.94
N ILE A 358 -11.18 10.34 11.08
CA ILE A 358 -10.01 9.56 11.48
C ILE A 358 -9.08 10.42 12.34
N GLY A 359 -8.78 11.66 11.93
CA GLY A 359 -7.90 12.57 12.67
C GLY A 359 -8.33 12.79 14.12
N THR A 360 -9.64 12.88 14.38
CA THR A 360 -10.17 12.99 15.75
C THR A 360 -10.18 11.67 16.49
N MET A 361 -10.51 10.56 15.82
CA MET A 361 -10.59 9.23 16.40
C MET A 361 -9.20 8.72 16.87
N ILE A 362 -8.14 8.90 16.06
CA ILE A 362 -6.80 8.44 16.43
C ILE A 362 -6.29 9.11 17.71
N GLY A 363 -6.74 10.35 17.99
CA GLY A 363 -6.42 11.07 19.22
C GLY A 363 -6.96 10.39 20.50
N CYS A 364 -8.02 9.58 20.38
CA CYS A 364 -8.65 8.87 21.50
C CYS A 364 -7.80 7.70 22.03
N PHE A 365 -6.87 7.17 21.23
CA PHE A 365 -6.17 5.91 21.53
C PHE A 365 -4.64 6.04 21.54
N GLN A 366 -4.10 7.25 21.67
CA GLN A 366 -2.68 7.50 21.82
C GLN A 366 -2.18 7.08 23.21
N GLY A 367 -0.90 6.78 23.34
CA GLY A 367 -0.28 6.47 24.65
C GLY A 367 0.73 5.32 24.59
N ASP A 368 0.88 4.61 25.70
CA ASP A 368 1.80 3.47 25.90
C ASP A 368 3.28 3.78 25.60
N GLY A 369 3.68 5.06 25.66
CA GLY A 369 5.05 5.49 25.36
C GLY A 369 5.43 5.42 23.86
N VAL A 370 4.47 5.12 22.97
CA VAL A 370 4.70 5.05 21.53
C VAL A 370 4.28 6.36 20.87
N ARG A 371 5.22 7.01 20.19
CA ARG A 371 4.93 8.24 19.42
C ARG A 371 4.00 7.90 18.26
N GLY A 372 2.82 8.54 18.22
CA GLY A 372 1.82 8.27 17.18
C GLY A 372 1.39 6.80 17.13
N LYS A 373 1.07 6.21 18.29
CA LYS A 373 0.64 4.79 18.41
C LYS A 373 -0.43 4.43 17.40
N ILE A 374 -1.40 5.31 17.20
CA ILE A 374 -2.42 5.18 16.17
C ILE A 374 -2.18 6.26 15.13
N GLN A 375 -2.02 5.85 13.88
CA GLN A 375 -1.71 6.70 12.74
C GLN A 375 -2.90 6.80 11.79
N GLN A 376 -3.09 7.98 11.20
CA GLN A 376 -3.78 8.06 9.92
C GLN A 376 -2.76 7.71 8.84
N GLY A 377 -3.01 6.70 8.05
CA GLY A 377 -2.13 6.25 6.98
C GLY A 377 -2.02 7.28 5.84
N ALA A 378 -1.06 7.09 4.94
CA ALA A 378 -0.89 7.94 3.78
C ALA A 378 -2.18 8.05 2.94
N ALA A 379 -2.32 9.14 2.20
CA ALA A 379 -3.36 9.24 1.18
C ALA A 379 -3.22 8.06 0.22
N TRP A 380 -4.23 7.20 0.21
CA TRP A 380 -4.15 5.87 -0.37
C TRP A 380 -5.02 5.76 -1.64
N TRP A 381 -4.55 5.00 -2.63
CA TRP A 381 -5.21 4.63 -3.89
C TRP A 381 -5.80 5.86 -4.62
N PHE A 382 -7.14 6.08 -4.55
CA PHE A 382 -7.79 7.20 -5.24
C PHE A 382 -7.40 8.58 -4.70
N ASN A 383 -6.69 8.65 -3.57
CA ASN A 383 -6.26 9.88 -2.91
C ASN A 383 -4.74 10.13 -3.01
N ASP A 384 -3.96 9.21 -3.59
CA ASP A 384 -2.49 9.29 -3.67
C ASP A 384 -1.99 10.26 -4.77
N HIS A 385 -2.72 11.33 -4.98
CA HIS A 385 -2.40 12.42 -5.88
C HIS A 385 -2.13 13.72 -5.13
N LYS A 386 -1.55 14.72 -5.80
CA LYS A 386 -1.14 15.97 -5.18
C LYS A 386 -2.20 16.56 -4.24
N TYR A 387 -3.41 16.76 -4.73
CA TYR A 387 -4.50 17.38 -3.94
C TYR A 387 -4.96 16.49 -2.79
N GLY A 388 -5.07 15.17 -3.01
CA GLY A 388 -5.43 14.23 -1.96
C GLY A 388 -4.38 14.18 -0.85
N MET A 389 -3.09 14.18 -1.19
CA MET A 389 -1.99 14.25 -0.23
C MET A 389 -1.98 15.57 0.53
N GLU A 390 -2.20 16.71 -0.15
CA GLU A 390 -2.28 18.03 0.49
C GLU A 390 -3.45 18.10 1.48
N GLU A 391 -4.66 17.68 1.09
CA GLU A 391 -5.84 17.67 1.97
C GLU A 391 -5.68 16.71 3.15
N HIS A 392 -5.09 15.53 2.92
CA HIS A 392 -4.76 14.59 3.97
C HIS A 392 -3.80 15.21 5.00
N MET A 393 -2.68 15.79 4.54
CA MET A 393 -1.70 16.40 5.44
C MET A 393 -2.26 17.63 6.19
N LYS A 394 -3.09 18.45 5.55
CA LYS A 394 -3.78 19.56 6.21
C LYS A 394 -4.68 19.08 7.35
N SER A 395 -5.47 18.04 7.09
CA SER A 395 -6.33 17.44 8.11
C SER A 395 -5.52 16.84 9.25
N LEU A 396 -4.50 16.04 8.92
CA LEU A 396 -3.62 15.41 9.91
C LEU A 396 -2.88 16.45 10.77
N ALA A 397 -2.30 17.48 10.15
CA ALA A 397 -1.60 18.55 10.85
C ALA A 397 -2.50 19.34 11.81
N SER A 398 -3.77 19.54 11.42
CA SER A 398 -4.72 20.31 12.22
C SER A 398 -5.28 19.52 13.42
N LEU A 399 -5.35 18.20 13.33
CA LEU A 399 -6.04 17.33 14.30
C LEU A 399 -5.08 16.40 15.07
N SER A 400 -3.82 16.27 14.62
CA SER A 400 -2.81 15.42 15.21
C SER A 400 -1.42 16.04 15.04
N LEU A 401 -0.36 15.22 15.08
CA LEU A 401 1.02 15.67 14.99
C LEU A 401 1.64 15.21 13.66
N LEU A 402 1.64 16.09 12.65
CA LEU A 402 2.25 15.78 11.34
C LEU A 402 3.71 15.29 11.47
N GLY A 403 4.49 15.84 12.39
CA GLY A 403 5.89 15.43 12.62
C GLY A 403 6.07 13.97 13.03
N ASN A 404 5.02 13.28 13.49
CA ASN A 404 5.04 11.86 13.84
C ASN A 404 4.50 10.95 12.72
N PHE A 405 4.11 11.52 11.58
CA PHE A 405 3.54 10.77 10.46
C PHE A 405 4.57 9.78 9.90
N VAL A 406 4.16 8.54 9.65
CA VAL A 406 5.04 7.48 9.13
C VAL A 406 5.33 7.58 7.63
N GLY A 407 4.74 8.57 6.95
CA GLY A 407 5.06 8.89 5.56
C GLY A 407 4.36 8.02 4.54
N MET A 408 4.93 8.00 3.33
CA MET A 408 4.43 7.39 2.11
C MET A 408 4.72 5.89 2.06
N LEU A 409 3.83 5.17 1.41
CA LEU A 409 4.00 3.81 0.87
C LEU A 409 3.59 3.83 -0.61
N THR A 410 4.03 2.86 -1.41
CA THR A 410 3.67 2.84 -2.83
C THR A 410 2.35 2.15 -3.14
N ASP A 411 1.97 1.14 -2.37
CA ASP A 411 0.84 0.24 -2.69
C ASP A 411 0.90 -0.26 -4.14
N SER A 412 2.11 -0.46 -4.66
CA SER A 412 2.33 -0.69 -6.09
C SER A 412 2.74 -2.12 -6.41
N ARG A 413 2.38 -2.54 -7.63
CA ARG A 413 2.84 -3.78 -8.26
C ARG A 413 4.01 -3.56 -9.22
N SER A 414 4.43 -2.30 -9.43
CA SER A 414 5.45 -1.96 -10.42
C SER A 414 6.81 -1.71 -9.77
N PHE A 415 7.86 -2.31 -10.31
CA PHE A 415 9.25 -2.17 -9.86
C PHE A 415 9.84 -0.77 -10.09
N ILE A 416 9.16 0.08 -10.84
CA ILE A 416 9.62 1.44 -11.12
C ILE A 416 8.70 2.54 -10.55
N SER A 417 7.85 2.21 -9.58
CA SER A 417 6.92 3.16 -8.96
C SER A 417 7.51 3.98 -7.81
N TYR A 418 8.76 3.75 -7.42
CA TYR A 418 9.40 4.45 -6.31
C TYR A 418 9.57 5.98 -6.48
N PRO A 419 9.55 6.58 -7.69
CA PRO A 419 9.43 8.03 -7.85
C PRO A 419 8.18 8.64 -7.22
N ARG A 420 7.19 7.83 -6.81
CA ARG A 420 6.07 8.28 -5.97
C ARG A 420 6.54 8.79 -4.60
N HIS A 421 7.63 8.24 -4.03
CA HIS A 421 8.25 8.80 -2.83
C HIS A 421 8.86 10.17 -3.08
N GLU A 422 9.52 10.38 -4.22
CA GLU A 422 10.00 11.70 -4.64
C GLU A 422 8.84 12.70 -4.76
N TYR A 423 7.74 12.27 -5.40
CA TYR A 423 6.52 13.06 -5.56
C TYR A 423 5.93 13.47 -4.21
N PHE A 424 5.78 12.52 -3.29
CA PHE A 424 5.30 12.78 -1.93
C PHE A 424 6.23 13.75 -1.17
N ARG A 425 7.53 13.53 -1.20
CA ARG A 425 8.51 14.38 -0.51
C ARG A 425 8.48 15.82 -1.03
N GLY A 426 8.30 16.00 -2.34
CA GLY A 426 8.09 17.31 -2.93
C GLY A 426 6.83 18.01 -2.42
N ILE A 427 5.71 17.29 -2.34
CA ILE A 427 4.45 17.82 -1.80
C ILE A 427 4.57 18.15 -0.32
N LEU A 428 5.19 17.27 0.49
CA LEU A 428 5.43 17.49 1.92
C LEU A 428 6.27 18.75 2.16
N CYS A 429 7.41 18.87 1.47
CA CYS A 429 8.30 20.02 1.63
C CYS A 429 7.64 21.31 1.15
N ASN A 430 6.82 21.23 0.09
CA ASN A 430 6.05 22.39 -0.38
C ASN A 430 4.97 22.81 0.63
N TYR A 431 4.28 21.87 1.24
CA TYR A 431 3.30 22.16 2.28
C TYR A 431 3.94 22.86 3.49
N ILE A 432 5.03 22.30 4.02
CA ILE A 432 5.75 22.89 5.16
C ILE A 432 6.39 24.22 4.78
N GLY A 433 7.01 24.32 3.60
CA GLY A 433 7.61 25.56 3.11
C GLY A 433 6.60 26.69 3.01
N ASN A 434 5.38 26.43 2.56
CA ASN A 434 4.32 27.43 2.53
C ASN A 434 3.92 27.92 3.94
N LEU A 435 3.87 27.03 4.95
CA LEU A 435 3.59 27.43 6.34
C LEU A 435 4.67 28.38 6.88
N VAL A 436 5.94 28.12 6.55
CA VAL A 436 7.07 28.98 6.95
C VAL A 436 6.99 30.35 6.27
N GLU A 437 6.84 30.36 4.94
CA GLU A 437 6.78 31.62 4.17
C GLU A 437 5.54 32.48 4.52
N ASN A 438 4.46 31.87 4.98
CA ASN A 438 3.30 32.56 5.49
C ASN A 438 3.43 33.02 6.96
N GLY A 439 4.54 32.72 7.63
CA GLY A 439 4.74 33.03 9.05
C GLY A 439 3.91 32.18 10.01
N GLU A 440 3.39 31.04 9.55
CA GLU A 440 2.60 30.11 10.36
C GLU A 440 3.51 29.12 11.13
N TYR A 441 4.77 28.99 10.75
CA TYR A 441 5.79 28.18 11.43
C TYR A 441 7.16 28.89 11.37
N PRO A 442 8.03 28.77 12.38
CA PRO A 442 9.33 29.44 12.38
C PRO A 442 10.29 28.85 11.34
N GLU A 443 11.16 29.69 10.76
CA GLU A 443 12.24 29.30 9.86
C GLU A 443 13.42 28.69 10.65
N ASP A 444 13.24 27.45 11.11
CA ASP A 444 14.25 26.67 11.83
C ASP A 444 14.61 25.44 10.99
N TYR A 445 15.64 25.56 10.17
CA TYR A 445 16.03 24.49 9.23
C TYR A 445 16.61 23.25 9.92
N ASP A 446 17.18 23.37 11.12
CA ASP A 446 17.67 22.21 11.86
C ASP A 446 16.47 21.35 12.30
N LEU A 447 15.46 21.98 12.90
CA LEU A 447 14.23 21.33 13.34
C LEU A 447 13.41 20.83 12.12
N LEU A 448 13.17 21.69 11.13
CA LEU A 448 12.37 21.36 9.96
C LEU A 448 13.03 20.26 9.10
N GLY A 449 14.35 20.31 8.97
CA GLY A 449 15.13 19.31 8.25
C GLY A 449 15.04 17.94 8.93
N GLU A 450 15.07 17.90 10.27
CA GLU A 450 14.84 16.67 11.02
C GLU A 450 13.39 16.13 10.80
N ILE A 451 12.39 17.00 10.88
CA ILE A 451 10.98 16.64 10.69
C ILE A 451 10.76 16.01 9.30
N VAL A 452 11.24 16.65 8.22
CA VAL A 452 11.02 16.11 6.88
C VAL A 452 11.78 14.81 6.62
N LYS A 453 12.98 14.63 7.20
CA LYS A 453 13.69 13.34 7.15
C LYS A 453 12.94 12.26 7.94
N ASN A 454 12.42 12.60 9.10
CA ASN A 454 11.65 11.67 9.92
C ASN A 454 10.39 11.20 9.20
N ILE A 455 9.59 12.10 8.65
CA ILE A 455 8.39 11.75 7.87
C ILE A 455 8.75 10.95 6.62
N SER A 456 9.87 11.29 5.97
CA SER A 456 10.28 10.64 4.72
C SER A 456 10.90 9.25 4.92
N TYR A 457 11.33 8.89 6.16
CA TYR A 457 12.05 7.65 6.40
C TYR A 457 12.06 7.19 7.88
N TYR A 458 12.64 7.98 8.82
CA TYR A 458 12.96 7.48 10.16
C TYR A 458 11.74 7.20 11.03
N ASN A 459 10.62 7.91 10.84
CA ASN A 459 9.40 7.60 11.57
C ASN A 459 8.90 6.17 11.25
N ALA A 460 8.93 5.76 9.99
CA ALA A 460 8.57 4.39 9.63
C ALA A 460 9.56 3.38 10.24
N VAL A 461 10.87 3.59 10.09
CA VAL A 461 11.89 2.71 10.71
C VAL A 461 11.60 2.48 12.20
N ASN A 462 11.40 3.57 12.95
CA ASN A 462 11.17 3.50 14.40
C ASN A 462 9.81 2.92 14.77
N TYR A 463 8.78 3.29 14.03
CA TYR A 463 7.40 2.87 14.31
C TYR A 463 7.20 1.37 14.10
N PHE A 464 7.70 0.84 12.99
CA PHE A 464 7.65 -0.59 12.70
C PHE A 464 8.70 -1.38 13.52
N GLY A 465 9.80 -0.74 13.90
CA GLY A 465 10.92 -1.39 14.58
C GLY A 465 11.77 -2.20 13.61
N PHE A 466 11.94 -1.70 12.38
CA PHE A 466 12.79 -2.35 11.39
C PHE A 466 14.25 -2.31 11.82
N ASP A 467 14.90 -3.47 11.78
CA ASP A 467 16.34 -3.61 11.96
C ASP A 467 17.03 -3.51 10.60
N LEU A 468 17.42 -2.30 10.25
CA LEU A 468 18.09 -2.02 8.98
C LEU A 468 19.59 -2.29 9.13
N LYS A 469 20.12 -3.15 8.28
CA LYS A 469 21.54 -3.53 8.23
C LYS A 469 22.42 -2.40 7.70
#